data_ddafb38016956a3c0aa5dbc989fba607
#
_entry.id   ddafb38016956a3c0aa5dbc989fba607
#
_cell.length_a   1.000
_cell.length_b   1.000
_cell.length_c   1.000
_cell.angle_alpha   90.00
_cell.angle_beta   90.00
_cell.angle_gamma   90.00
#
_symmetry.space_group_name_H-M   'P 1'
#
loop_
_entity.id
_entity.type
_entity.pdbx_description
1 polymer ?
#
loop_
_entity_poly.entity_id
_entity_poly.type
_entity_poly.pdbx_seq_one_letter_code
_entity_poly.pdbx_strand_id
1 'polypeptide(L)'
;MGSPEHLAALLHLEAVNAACPGEASGSFLSSSAPDHGCRAYRSAFPLHVPYGSTQLAFATSFLTQHRGTRLVTLGLGANDVLILQDACVTDPNPPQCIGAGLPAVLAGVASNVATIVATLRATGFAGVIVIVNYYSPDYSDPSQTAITMAVNQVIGAAAQAYGAVVADVFTAFQKVASNPAFAGKTCNAGLLNVDPQNQALCDVHPSQSGQRLIAETVARTYFTVSR
;
A
#
# COMPACT_ATOMS: atom_id res chain seq x y z
N MET A 1 16.67 -0.94 -1.39
CA MET A 1 15.93 -2.17 -1.78
C MET A 1 14.57 -2.08 -1.11
N GLY A 2 13.50 -2.16 -1.88
CA GLY A 2 12.12 -2.12 -1.37
C GLY A 2 11.57 -3.52 -1.04
N SER A 3 10.33 -3.57 -0.56
CA SER A 3 9.67 -4.85 -0.27
C SER A 3 9.54 -5.77 -1.50
N PRO A 4 9.32 -5.28 -2.75
CA PRO A 4 9.28 -6.17 -3.92
C PRO A 4 10.58 -6.92 -4.16
N GLU A 5 11.73 -6.26 -4.03
CA GLU A 5 13.03 -6.89 -4.25
C GLU A 5 13.38 -7.88 -3.12
N HIS A 6 13.04 -7.55 -1.86
CA HIS A 6 13.17 -8.49 -0.74
C HIS A 6 12.27 -9.71 -0.94
N LEU A 7 11.03 -9.51 -1.39
CA LEU A 7 10.08 -10.59 -1.66
C LEU A 7 10.57 -11.51 -2.79
N ALA A 8 11.07 -10.93 -3.88
CA ALA A 8 11.62 -11.67 -5.00
C ALA A 8 12.77 -12.59 -4.57
N ALA A 9 13.67 -12.07 -3.73
CA ALA A 9 14.78 -12.87 -3.17
C ALA A 9 14.26 -14.02 -2.28
N LEU A 10 13.24 -13.78 -1.43
CA LEU A 10 12.65 -14.80 -0.56
C LEU A 10 11.93 -15.91 -1.34
N LEU A 11 11.32 -15.56 -2.48
CA LEU A 11 10.54 -16.50 -3.29
C LEU A 11 11.33 -17.09 -4.46
N HIS A 12 12.58 -16.67 -4.66
CA HIS A 12 13.40 -17.01 -5.84
C HIS A 12 12.67 -16.69 -7.16
N LEU A 13 12.07 -15.49 -7.23
CA LEU A 13 11.36 -14.97 -8.39
C LEU A 13 12.04 -13.69 -8.90
N GLU A 14 11.81 -13.36 -10.16
CA GLU A 14 12.13 -12.04 -10.70
C GLU A 14 11.02 -11.05 -10.31
N ALA A 15 11.42 -9.85 -9.89
CA ALA A 15 10.49 -8.77 -9.58
C ALA A 15 10.41 -7.75 -10.70
N VAL A 16 9.20 -7.36 -11.05
CA VAL A 16 8.91 -6.17 -11.86
C VAL A 16 8.19 -5.18 -10.95
N ASN A 17 8.91 -4.14 -10.55
CA ASN A 17 8.41 -3.14 -9.62
C ASN A 17 7.85 -1.94 -10.40
N ALA A 18 6.53 -1.90 -10.56
CA ALA A 18 5.81 -0.82 -11.22
C ALA A 18 5.23 0.21 -10.24
N ALA A 19 5.65 0.18 -8.97
CA ALA A 19 5.16 1.12 -7.97
C ALA A 19 5.55 2.56 -8.32
N CYS A 20 4.64 3.48 -8.03
CA CYS A 20 4.86 4.91 -8.11
C CYS A 20 4.60 5.51 -6.73
N PRO A 21 5.59 6.19 -6.11
CA PRO A 21 5.38 6.87 -4.84
C PRO A 21 4.23 7.87 -4.92
N GLY A 22 3.31 7.84 -3.95
CA GLY A 22 2.15 8.72 -3.94
C GLY A 22 0.97 8.29 -4.84
N GLU A 23 1.00 7.08 -5.44
CA GLU A 23 -0.13 6.58 -6.23
C GLU A 23 -1.34 6.34 -5.33
N ALA A 24 -2.49 6.94 -5.70
CA ALA A 24 -3.78 6.71 -5.06
C ALA A 24 -4.60 5.66 -5.83
N SER A 25 -5.64 5.12 -5.22
CA SER A 25 -6.46 4.09 -5.88
C SER A 25 -7.17 4.63 -7.13
N GLY A 26 -7.56 5.90 -7.12
CA GLY A 26 -8.16 6.57 -8.28
C GLY A 26 -7.17 6.82 -9.42
N SER A 27 -5.96 7.31 -9.12
CA SER A 27 -4.94 7.59 -10.14
C SER A 27 -4.34 6.32 -10.73
N PHE A 28 -4.36 5.22 -10.01
CA PHE A 28 -4.03 3.91 -10.55
C PHE A 28 -4.93 3.50 -11.73
N LEU A 29 -6.20 3.94 -11.71
CA LEU A 29 -7.21 3.67 -12.76
C LEU A 29 -7.20 4.74 -13.87
N SER A 30 -7.05 6.00 -13.50
CA SER A 30 -7.24 7.14 -14.40
C SER A 30 -6.18 8.22 -14.19
N SER A 31 -5.50 8.62 -15.26
CA SER A 31 -4.49 9.68 -15.22
C SER A 31 -5.05 11.06 -14.86
N SER A 32 -6.37 11.26 -14.92
CA SER A 32 -7.04 12.49 -14.50
C SER A 32 -7.44 12.52 -13.02
N ALA A 33 -7.45 11.37 -12.35
CA ALA A 33 -7.77 11.32 -10.93
C ALA A 33 -6.63 11.90 -10.07
N PRO A 34 -6.91 12.46 -8.89
CA PRO A 34 -5.88 12.95 -7.98
C PRO A 34 -4.90 11.83 -7.56
N ASP A 35 -3.62 12.19 -7.38
CA ASP A 35 -2.60 11.39 -6.74
C ASP A 35 -1.92 12.20 -5.63
N HIS A 36 -1.21 11.55 -4.73
CA HIS A 36 -0.47 12.19 -3.64
C HIS A 36 1.03 12.31 -3.97
N GLY A 37 1.35 12.67 -5.23
CA GLY A 37 2.71 12.95 -5.68
C GLY A 37 3.29 12.01 -6.74
N CYS A 38 2.58 10.97 -7.21
CA CYS A 38 3.08 10.06 -8.23
C CYS A 38 3.46 10.79 -9.53
N ARG A 39 2.62 11.68 -10.04
CA ARG A 39 2.94 12.47 -11.25
C ARG A 39 4.14 13.38 -11.07
N ALA A 40 4.23 14.03 -9.91
CA ALA A 40 5.37 14.89 -9.59
C ALA A 40 6.66 14.05 -9.48
N TYR A 41 6.61 12.90 -8.83
CA TYR A 41 7.74 11.98 -8.74
C TYR A 41 8.20 11.52 -10.14
N ARG A 42 7.29 11.06 -10.99
CA ARG A 42 7.59 10.57 -12.35
C ARG A 42 8.18 11.66 -13.27
N SER A 43 7.86 12.93 -13.04
CA SER A 43 8.44 14.03 -13.80
C SER A 43 9.86 14.36 -13.36
N ALA A 44 10.23 14.05 -12.12
CA ALA A 44 11.53 14.38 -11.53
C ALA A 44 12.49 13.19 -11.49
N PHE A 45 11.97 11.96 -11.35
CA PHE A 45 12.76 10.75 -11.15
C PHE A 45 12.24 9.59 -11.99
N PRO A 46 13.14 8.69 -12.44
CA PRO A 46 12.72 7.48 -13.15
C PRO A 46 12.02 6.50 -12.17
N LEU A 47 10.98 5.83 -12.65
CA LEU A 47 10.44 4.65 -11.98
C LEU A 47 11.36 3.44 -12.23
N HIS A 48 11.25 2.41 -11.39
CA HIS A 48 11.95 1.13 -11.62
C HIS A 48 11.59 0.51 -12.98
N VAL A 49 10.32 0.66 -13.39
CA VAL A 49 9.85 0.26 -14.71
C VAL A 49 9.13 1.47 -15.33
N PRO A 50 9.58 1.96 -16.49
CA PRO A 50 8.93 3.09 -17.17
C PRO A 50 7.62 2.65 -17.82
N TYR A 51 6.55 3.43 -17.62
CA TYR A 51 5.28 3.31 -18.33
C TYR A 51 4.66 4.70 -18.55
N GLY A 52 4.08 4.91 -19.71
CA GLY A 52 3.51 6.22 -20.11
C GLY A 52 2.02 6.40 -19.78
N SER A 53 1.36 5.31 -19.34
CA SER A 53 -0.09 5.25 -19.07
C SER A 53 -0.36 5.17 -17.56
N THR A 54 -1.60 4.79 -17.18
CA THR A 54 -1.94 4.44 -15.80
C THR A 54 -1.21 3.16 -15.37
N GLN A 55 -1.03 3.00 -14.08
CA GLN A 55 -0.40 1.80 -13.53
C GLN A 55 -1.24 0.55 -13.84
N LEU A 56 -2.59 0.65 -13.86
CA LEU A 56 -3.46 -0.45 -14.28
C LEU A 56 -3.23 -0.86 -15.73
N ALA A 57 -3.11 0.10 -16.65
CA ALA A 57 -2.88 -0.21 -18.07
C ALA A 57 -1.51 -0.91 -18.26
N PHE A 58 -0.48 -0.49 -17.54
CA PHE A 58 0.79 -1.21 -17.50
C PHE A 58 0.63 -2.63 -16.98
N ALA A 59 -0.01 -2.80 -15.81
CA ALA A 59 -0.19 -4.10 -15.17
C ALA A 59 -0.97 -5.08 -16.04
N THR A 60 -2.05 -4.64 -16.68
CA THR A 60 -2.85 -5.47 -17.59
C THR A 60 -2.07 -5.88 -18.84
N SER A 61 -1.33 -4.95 -19.45
CA SER A 61 -0.45 -5.25 -20.58
C SER A 61 0.62 -6.26 -20.19
N PHE A 62 1.28 -6.04 -19.06
CA PHE A 62 2.33 -6.93 -18.54
C PHE A 62 1.78 -8.35 -18.32
N LEU A 63 0.67 -8.51 -17.59
CA LEU A 63 0.09 -9.82 -17.30
C LEU A 63 -0.40 -10.55 -18.56
N THR A 64 -0.83 -9.81 -19.58
CA THR A 64 -1.22 -10.39 -20.87
C THR A 64 -0.01 -10.97 -21.61
N GLN A 65 1.15 -10.32 -21.51
CA GLN A 65 2.37 -10.71 -22.21
C GLN A 65 3.21 -11.74 -21.41
N HIS A 66 3.13 -11.72 -20.07
CA HIS A 66 3.94 -12.55 -19.16
C HIS A 66 3.07 -13.58 -18.43
N ARG A 67 2.58 -14.57 -19.18
CA ARG A 67 1.68 -15.61 -18.65
C ARG A 67 2.29 -16.48 -17.55
N GLY A 68 3.60 -16.46 -17.38
CA GLY A 68 4.33 -17.14 -16.30
C GLY A 68 4.34 -16.38 -14.96
N THR A 69 3.74 -15.19 -14.88
CA THR A 69 3.62 -14.44 -13.64
C THR A 69 2.88 -15.25 -12.59
N ARG A 70 3.44 -15.36 -11.39
CA ARG A 70 2.88 -16.18 -10.30
C ARG A 70 2.21 -15.36 -9.22
N LEU A 71 2.69 -14.12 -9.01
CA LEU A 71 2.31 -13.28 -7.89
C LEU A 71 2.17 -11.84 -8.35
N VAL A 72 1.09 -11.18 -7.93
CA VAL A 72 0.92 -9.72 -7.97
C VAL A 72 0.72 -9.23 -6.54
N THR A 73 1.43 -8.19 -6.16
CA THR A 73 1.24 -7.50 -4.86
C THR A 73 0.70 -6.11 -5.10
N LEU A 74 -0.28 -5.71 -4.32
CA LEU A 74 -0.93 -4.40 -4.38
C LEU A 74 -1.00 -3.78 -2.99
N GLY A 75 -0.50 -2.52 -2.85
CA GLY A 75 -0.68 -1.68 -1.67
C GLY A 75 -1.26 -0.35 -2.11
N LEU A 76 -2.59 -0.15 -1.96
CA LEU A 76 -3.33 1.01 -2.42
C LEU A 76 -4.38 1.43 -1.38
N GLY A 77 -4.62 2.73 -1.22
CA GLY A 77 -5.66 3.29 -0.36
C GLY A 77 -5.15 4.27 0.70
N ALA A 78 -3.90 4.17 1.16
CA ALA A 78 -3.35 5.12 2.14
C ALA A 78 -3.22 6.52 1.54
N ASN A 79 -2.76 6.65 0.30
CA ASN A 79 -2.61 7.94 -0.36
C ASN A 79 -3.96 8.63 -0.62
N ASP A 80 -5.05 7.88 -0.74
CA ASP A 80 -6.41 8.44 -0.82
C ASP A 80 -6.78 9.16 0.49
N VAL A 81 -6.37 8.61 1.64
CA VAL A 81 -6.55 9.26 2.95
C VAL A 81 -5.63 10.46 3.11
N LEU A 82 -4.38 10.38 2.64
CA LEU A 82 -3.44 11.51 2.69
C LEU A 82 -3.96 12.69 1.87
N ILE A 83 -4.55 12.46 0.70
CA ILE A 83 -5.22 13.50 -0.11
C ILE A 83 -6.35 14.18 0.69
N LEU A 84 -7.16 13.41 1.43
CA LEU A 84 -8.19 13.98 2.31
C LEU A 84 -7.57 14.79 3.45
N GLN A 85 -6.52 14.30 4.07
CA GLN A 85 -5.83 15.01 5.15
C GLN A 85 -5.26 16.34 4.66
N ASP A 86 -4.62 16.37 3.50
CA ASP A 86 -4.11 17.58 2.87
C ASP A 86 -5.23 18.58 2.56
N ALA A 87 -6.37 18.10 2.07
CA ALA A 87 -7.54 18.95 1.82
C ALA A 87 -8.12 19.56 3.10
N CYS A 88 -7.96 18.88 4.24
CA CYS A 88 -8.46 19.32 5.54
C CYS A 88 -7.43 20.14 6.35
N VAL A 89 -6.18 20.27 5.91
CA VAL A 89 -5.10 20.89 6.72
C VAL A 89 -5.38 22.36 7.08
N THR A 90 -6.11 23.09 6.23
CA THR A 90 -6.47 24.49 6.43
C THR A 90 -7.87 24.69 7.03
N ASP A 91 -8.61 23.59 7.30
CA ASP A 91 -9.92 23.66 7.93
C ASP A 91 -9.80 24.15 9.39
N PRO A 92 -10.72 24.98 9.89
CA PRO A 92 -10.73 25.37 11.31
C PRO A 92 -10.79 24.20 12.30
N ASN A 93 -11.30 23.05 11.85
CA ASN A 93 -11.35 21.82 12.64
C ASN A 93 -10.93 20.61 11.78
N PRO A 94 -9.62 20.41 11.52
CA PRO A 94 -9.14 19.33 10.66
C PRO A 94 -9.66 17.93 11.04
N PRO A 95 -9.72 17.53 12.32
CA PRO A 95 -10.28 16.21 12.68
C PRO A 95 -11.73 16.03 12.27
N GLN A 96 -12.56 17.05 12.39
CA GLN A 96 -13.96 17.00 11.96
C GLN A 96 -14.08 16.91 10.43
N CYS A 97 -13.28 17.69 9.70
CA CYS A 97 -13.19 17.64 8.24
C CYS A 97 -12.83 16.23 7.76
N ILE A 98 -11.76 15.65 8.32
CA ILE A 98 -11.33 14.29 8.01
C ILE A 98 -12.44 13.28 8.32
N GLY A 99 -13.04 13.37 9.52
CA GLY A 99 -14.11 12.47 9.92
C GLY A 99 -15.32 12.53 9.00
N ALA A 100 -15.68 13.71 8.50
CA ALA A 100 -16.79 13.91 7.56
C ALA A 100 -16.45 13.37 6.14
N GLY A 101 -15.21 13.53 5.67
CA GLY A 101 -14.78 13.09 4.34
C GLY A 101 -14.42 11.60 4.25
N LEU A 102 -13.98 11.00 5.35
CA LEU A 102 -13.45 9.63 5.38
C LEU A 102 -14.41 8.56 4.82
N PRO A 103 -15.72 8.55 5.12
CA PRO A 103 -16.62 7.55 4.56
C PRO A 103 -16.66 7.55 3.03
N ALA A 104 -16.65 8.71 2.40
CA ALA A 104 -16.64 8.84 0.94
C ALA A 104 -15.32 8.35 0.34
N VAL A 105 -14.19 8.67 0.97
CA VAL A 105 -12.86 8.18 0.56
C VAL A 105 -12.81 6.65 0.65
N LEU A 106 -13.25 6.07 1.76
CA LEU A 106 -13.26 4.61 1.95
C LEU A 106 -14.15 3.90 0.92
N ALA A 107 -15.31 4.45 0.59
CA ALA A 107 -16.19 3.92 -0.45
C ALA A 107 -15.52 3.98 -1.84
N GLY A 108 -14.84 5.09 -2.14
CA GLY A 108 -14.06 5.26 -3.37
C GLY A 108 -12.93 4.23 -3.48
N VAL A 109 -12.15 4.08 -2.41
CA VAL A 109 -11.05 3.09 -2.32
C VAL A 109 -11.58 1.67 -2.54
N ALA A 110 -12.68 1.29 -1.87
CA ALA A 110 -13.28 -0.03 -2.04
C ALA A 110 -13.68 -0.30 -3.49
N SER A 111 -14.36 0.65 -4.14
CA SER A 111 -14.76 0.54 -5.55
C SER A 111 -13.57 0.45 -6.49
N ASN A 112 -12.54 1.28 -6.27
CA ASN A 112 -11.35 1.30 -7.11
C ASN A 112 -10.55 0.00 -6.97
N VAL A 113 -10.32 -0.50 -5.75
CA VAL A 113 -9.61 -1.75 -5.49
C VAL A 113 -10.36 -2.94 -6.10
N ALA A 114 -11.69 -3.00 -5.96
CA ALA A 114 -12.52 -4.01 -6.61
C ALA A 114 -12.32 -4.01 -8.13
N THR A 115 -12.39 -2.81 -8.75
CA THR A 115 -12.18 -2.63 -10.20
C THR A 115 -10.79 -3.07 -10.62
N ILE A 116 -9.75 -2.69 -9.87
CA ILE A 116 -8.36 -3.06 -10.15
C ILE A 116 -8.21 -4.58 -10.14
N VAL A 117 -8.63 -5.25 -9.07
CA VAL A 117 -8.45 -6.70 -8.93
C VAL A 117 -9.28 -7.45 -9.97
N ALA A 118 -10.52 -7.04 -10.23
CA ALA A 118 -11.36 -7.62 -11.28
C ALA A 118 -10.70 -7.49 -12.67
N THR A 119 -10.13 -6.30 -12.97
CA THR A 119 -9.47 -6.05 -14.26
C THR A 119 -8.20 -6.89 -14.42
N LEU A 120 -7.39 -7.05 -13.35
CA LEU A 120 -6.24 -7.94 -13.38
C LEU A 120 -6.65 -9.39 -13.61
N ARG A 121 -7.73 -9.87 -12.99
CA ARG A 121 -8.30 -11.21 -13.23
C ARG A 121 -8.81 -11.37 -14.67
N ALA A 122 -9.44 -10.33 -15.23
CA ALA A 122 -9.95 -10.34 -16.61
C ALA A 122 -8.85 -10.50 -17.68
N THR A 123 -7.56 -10.24 -17.35
CA THR A 123 -6.44 -10.59 -18.24
C THR A 123 -6.22 -12.09 -18.41
N GLY A 124 -6.90 -12.92 -17.63
CA GLY A 124 -6.66 -14.36 -17.52
C GLY A 124 -5.55 -14.71 -16.50
N PHE A 125 -5.12 -13.76 -15.68
CA PHE A 125 -4.14 -14.01 -14.61
C PHE A 125 -4.73 -14.95 -13.55
N ALA A 126 -4.18 -16.16 -13.45
CA ALA A 126 -4.59 -17.19 -12.50
C ALA A 126 -3.69 -17.27 -11.25
N GLY A 127 -2.60 -16.51 -11.22
CA GLY A 127 -1.67 -16.48 -10.07
C GLY A 127 -2.28 -15.85 -8.83
N VAL A 128 -1.50 -15.77 -7.77
CA VAL A 128 -1.93 -15.19 -6.49
C VAL A 128 -1.90 -13.66 -6.57
N ILE A 129 -2.98 -13.00 -6.14
CA ILE A 129 -3.00 -11.55 -5.87
C ILE A 129 -2.97 -11.36 -4.37
N VAL A 130 -1.97 -10.65 -3.87
CA VAL A 130 -1.83 -10.31 -2.45
C VAL A 130 -2.04 -8.82 -2.26
N ILE A 131 -3.04 -8.47 -1.47
CA ILE A 131 -3.19 -7.12 -0.95
C ILE A 131 -2.26 -6.97 0.25
N VAL A 132 -1.39 -5.97 0.19
CA VAL A 132 -0.54 -5.58 1.30
C VAL A 132 -1.31 -4.53 2.10
N ASN A 133 -1.82 -4.90 3.27
CA ASN A 133 -2.50 -3.94 4.13
C ASN A 133 -1.49 -3.01 4.84
N TYR A 134 -1.99 -1.92 5.43
CA TYR A 134 -1.15 -0.89 6.01
C TYR A 134 -0.93 -1.09 7.51
N TYR A 135 0.28 -0.75 7.97
CA TYR A 135 0.61 -0.58 9.39
C TYR A 135 0.17 0.80 9.90
N SER A 136 0.02 0.93 11.22
CA SER A 136 -0.13 2.24 11.85
C SER A 136 1.27 2.83 12.15
N PRO A 137 1.49 4.13 11.89
CA PRO A 137 2.70 4.82 12.35
C PRO A 137 2.83 4.84 13.88
N ASP A 138 1.69 4.92 14.57
CA ASP A 138 1.61 4.89 16.04
C ASP A 138 0.41 4.06 16.51
N TYR A 139 0.67 2.88 17.06
CA TYR A 139 -0.37 2.00 17.61
C TYR A 139 -0.84 2.46 19.00
N SER A 140 -0.15 3.41 19.61
CA SER A 140 -0.60 4.05 20.86
C SER A 140 -1.59 5.18 20.63
N ASP A 141 -1.75 5.64 19.37
CA ASP A 141 -2.76 6.61 18.95
C ASP A 141 -4.01 5.88 18.42
N PRO A 142 -5.13 5.88 19.17
CA PRO A 142 -6.35 5.20 18.74
C PRO A 142 -6.94 5.77 17.44
N SER A 143 -6.77 7.08 17.19
CA SER A 143 -7.34 7.73 16.01
C SER A 143 -6.64 7.31 14.74
N GLN A 144 -5.30 7.33 14.74
CA GLN A 144 -4.49 6.86 13.61
C GLN A 144 -4.73 5.36 13.35
N THR A 145 -4.76 4.57 14.42
CA THR A 145 -5.02 3.14 14.34
C THR A 145 -6.40 2.85 13.75
N ALA A 146 -7.44 3.58 14.16
CA ALA A 146 -8.79 3.40 13.65
C ALA A 146 -8.89 3.73 12.15
N ILE A 147 -8.27 4.82 11.68
CA ILE A 147 -8.24 5.17 10.26
C ILE A 147 -7.52 4.07 9.45
N THR A 148 -6.36 3.62 9.92
CA THR A 148 -5.60 2.55 9.26
C THR A 148 -6.42 1.26 9.16
N MET A 149 -7.09 0.87 10.26
CA MET A 149 -7.95 -0.32 10.27
C MET A 149 -9.13 -0.19 9.31
N ALA A 150 -9.76 0.99 9.22
CA ALA A 150 -10.87 1.23 8.30
C ALA A 150 -10.41 1.09 6.82
N VAL A 151 -9.27 1.65 6.46
CA VAL A 151 -8.67 1.45 5.13
C VAL A 151 -8.41 -0.03 4.88
N ASN A 152 -7.74 -0.71 5.81
CA ASN A 152 -7.40 -2.13 5.70
C ASN A 152 -8.64 -3.02 5.52
N GLN A 153 -9.71 -2.72 6.23
CA GLN A 153 -10.97 -3.44 6.11
C GLN A 153 -11.57 -3.32 4.72
N VAL A 154 -11.65 -2.09 4.17
CA VAL A 154 -12.31 -1.89 2.86
C VAL A 154 -11.48 -2.43 1.71
N ILE A 155 -10.14 -2.27 1.73
CA ILE A 155 -9.28 -2.83 0.68
C ILE A 155 -9.28 -4.36 0.72
N GLY A 156 -9.24 -4.95 1.91
CA GLY A 156 -9.28 -6.40 2.09
C GLY A 156 -10.60 -7.00 1.60
N ALA A 157 -11.74 -6.46 2.05
CA ALA A 157 -13.05 -6.94 1.65
C ALA A 157 -13.28 -6.81 0.13
N ALA A 158 -12.93 -5.66 -0.46
CA ALA A 158 -13.08 -5.41 -1.89
C ALA A 158 -12.25 -6.39 -2.73
N ALA A 159 -11.02 -6.68 -2.32
CA ALA A 159 -10.11 -7.55 -3.05
C ALA A 159 -10.47 -9.04 -2.91
N GLN A 160 -10.89 -9.46 -1.72
CA GLN A 160 -11.29 -10.85 -1.46
C GLN A 160 -12.47 -11.30 -2.32
N ALA A 161 -13.39 -10.39 -2.66
CA ALA A 161 -14.50 -10.67 -3.58
C ALA A 161 -14.05 -11.16 -4.97
N TYR A 162 -12.79 -10.89 -5.35
CA TYR A 162 -12.18 -11.31 -6.61
C TYR A 162 -11.01 -12.29 -6.42
N GLY A 163 -11.00 -13.02 -5.31
CA GLY A 163 -10.03 -14.07 -5.03
C GLY A 163 -8.62 -13.58 -4.73
N ALA A 164 -8.47 -12.34 -4.27
CA ALA A 164 -7.22 -11.87 -3.68
C ALA A 164 -7.13 -12.26 -2.20
N VAL A 165 -5.92 -12.34 -1.68
CA VAL A 165 -5.64 -12.59 -0.25
C VAL A 165 -4.96 -11.39 0.37
N VAL A 166 -5.04 -11.26 1.70
CA VAL A 166 -4.45 -10.14 2.43
C VAL A 166 -3.21 -10.60 3.18
N ALA A 167 -2.09 -9.90 2.97
CA ALA A 167 -0.92 -9.99 3.84
C ALA A 167 -1.11 -9.01 5.00
N ASP A 168 -1.25 -9.54 6.21
CA ASP A 168 -1.54 -8.75 7.41
C ASP A 168 -0.27 -8.08 7.97
N VAL A 169 0.15 -7.02 7.27
CA VAL A 169 1.27 -6.18 7.69
C VAL A 169 0.92 -5.36 8.92
N PHE A 170 -0.36 -4.99 9.08
CA PHE A 170 -0.83 -4.27 10.28
C PHE A 170 -0.46 -5.02 11.56
N THR A 171 -0.87 -6.27 11.67
CA THR A 171 -0.57 -7.10 12.85
C THR A 171 0.93 -7.40 12.96
N ALA A 172 1.63 -7.58 11.84
CA ALA A 172 3.07 -7.84 11.87
C ALA A 172 3.86 -6.66 12.46
N PHE A 173 3.56 -5.43 12.06
CA PHE A 173 4.17 -4.22 12.62
C PHE A 173 3.74 -3.98 14.06
N GLN A 174 2.45 -4.14 14.36
CA GLN A 174 1.92 -4.02 15.71
C GLN A 174 2.67 -4.92 16.70
N LYS A 175 2.91 -6.18 16.33
CA LYS A 175 3.62 -7.14 17.18
C LYS A 175 5.03 -6.64 17.55
N VAL A 176 5.74 -6.00 16.62
CA VAL A 176 7.07 -5.43 16.91
C VAL A 176 6.94 -4.17 17.76
N ALA A 177 6.06 -3.23 17.36
CA ALA A 177 5.87 -1.95 18.03
C ALA A 177 5.32 -2.11 19.47
N SER A 178 4.60 -3.20 19.76
CA SER A 178 4.04 -3.51 21.07
C SER A 178 5.07 -3.94 22.11
N ASN A 179 6.35 -4.11 21.74
CA ASN A 179 7.40 -4.27 22.72
C ASN A 179 7.41 -3.03 23.64
N PRO A 180 7.41 -3.21 25.00
CA PRO A 180 7.37 -2.09 25.93
C PRO A 180 8.44 -1.01 25.69
N ALA A 181 9.60 -1.40 25.16
CA ALA A 181 10.69 -0.46 24.80
C ALA A 181 10.29 0.52 23.68
N PHE A 182 9.28 0.21 22.86
CA PHE A 182 8.87 1.03 21.73
C PHE A 182 7.56 1.78 21.97
N ALA A 183 6.85 1.48 23.05
CA ALA A 183 5.62 2.17 23.49
C ALA A 183 4.53 2.24 22.39
N GLY A 184 4.40 1.24 21.54
CA GLY A 184 3.45 1.22 20.44
C GLY A 184 3.88 2.02 19.19
N LYS A 185 5.03 2.69 19.22
CA LYS A 185 5.47 3.56 18.12
C LYS A 185 6.31 2.79 17.11
N THR A 186 5.83 2.76 15.87
CA THR A 186 6.48 2.09 14.74
C THR A 186 7.85 2.71 14.41
N CYS A 187 7.98 4.03 14.63
CA CYS A 187 9.25 4.75 14.51
C CYS A 187 10.29 4.23 15.53
N ASN A 188 9.91 4.13 16.81
CA ASN A 188 10.82 3.64 17.88
C ASN A 188 11.25 2.18 17.64
N ALA A 189 10.40 1.41 16.98
CA ALA A 189 10.71 0.04 16.59
C ALA A 189 11.68 -0.07 15.39
N GLY A 190 12.13 1.06 14.84
CA GLY A 190 13.05 1.12 13.69
C GLY A 190 12.42 0.65 12.37
N LEU A 191 11.09 0.60 12.30
CA LEU A 191 10.37 0.12 11.11
C LEU A 191 10.03 1.23 10.11
N LEU A 192 10.18 2.51 10.50
CA LEU A 192 10.00 3.67 9.62
C LEU A 192 11.33 4.35 9.34
N ASN A 193 11.40 5.08 8.22
CA ASN A 193 12.55 5.91 7.91
C ASN A 193 12.62 7.07 8.88
N VAL A 194 13.79 7.34 9.38
CA VAL A 194 14.08 8.55 10.18
C VAL A 194 14.00 9.77 9.27
N ASP A 195 13.32 10.83 9.73
CA ASP A 195 13.26 12.09 9.02
C ASP A 195 14.68 12.68 8.89
N PRO A 196 15.19 12.93 7.68
CA PRO A 196 16.53 13.47 7.48
C PRO A 196 16.73 14.87 8.07
N GLN A 197 15.65 15.63 8.27
CA GLN A 197 15.69 16.98 8.85
C GLN A 197 15.51 16.99 10.37
N ASN A 198 14.86 15.94 10.92
CA ASN A 198 14.67 15.80 12.36
C ASN A 198 14.77 14.32 12.77
N GLN A 199 15.94 13.91 13.19
CA GLN A 199 16.23 12.52 13.58
C GLN A 199 15.42 11.99 14.77
N ALA A 200 14.69 12.85 15.48
CA ALA A 200 13.75 12.45 16.53
C ALA A 200 12.37 12.03 15.96
N LEU A 201 12.13 12.27 14.68
CA LEU A 201 10.90 11.93 13.98
C LEU A 201 11.15 10.88 12.90
N CYS A 202 10.09 10.20 12.50
CA CYS A 202 10.10 9.38 11.30
C CYS A 202 9.07 9.92 10.31
N ASP A 203 9.32 9.65 9.04
CA ASP A 203 8.29 9.77 8.03
C ASP A 203 7.36 8.53 8.07
N VAL A 204 6.33 8.49 7.23
CA VAL A 204 5.37 7.37 7.19
C VAL A 204 5.89 6.19 6.38
N HIS A 205 7.04 6.29 5.71
CA HIS A 205 7.54 5.26 4.83
C HIS A 205 8.37 4.21 5.60
N PRO A 206 8.25 2.92 5.23
CA PRO A 206 8.96 1.86 5.93
C PRO A 206 10.47 1.94 5.69
N SER A 207 11.24 1.78 6.76
CA SER A 207 12.70 1.61 6.72
C SER A 207 13.07 0.30 6.01
N GLN A 208 14.39 0.04 5.84
CA GLN A 208 14.84 -1.26 5.32
C GLN A 208 14.33 -2.44 6.16
N SER A 209 14.26 -2.28 7.49
CA SER A 209 13.67 -3.29 8.38
C SER A 209 12.16 -3.45 8.16
N GLY A 210 11.45 -2.33 8.00
CA GLY A 210 10.02 -2.32 7.68
C GLY A 210 9.74 -2.97 6.31
N GLN A 211 10.51 -2.64 5.28
CA GLN A 211 10.40 -3.25 3.94
C GLN A 211 10.60 -4.77 3.98
N ARG A 212 11.58 -5.24 4.75
CA ARG A 212 11.82 -6.67 4.95
C ARG A 212 10.66 -7.34 5.66
N LEU A 213 10.11 -6.74 6.73
CA LEU A 213 8.97 -7.29 7.46
C LEU A 213 7.72 -7.38 6.57
N ILE A 214 7.49 -6.40 5.70
CA ILE A 214 6.44 -6.44 4.67
C ILE A 214 6.68 -7.65 3.75
N ALA A 215 7.86 -7.78 3.17
CA ALA A 215 8.20 -8.86 2.26
C ALA A 215 8.02 -10.24 2.88
N GLU A 216 8.49 -10.43 4.12
CA GLU A 216 8.33 -11.69 4.87
C GLU A 216 6.85 -12.01 5.14
N THR A 217 6.02 -10.98 5.42
CA THR A 217 4.59 -11.16 5.65
C THR A 217 3.88 -11.58 4.37
N VAL A 218 4.21 -10.94 3.24
CA VAL A 218 3.69 -11.32 1.92
C VAL A 218 4.14 -12.74 1.54
N ALA A 219 5.41 -13.09 1.75
CA ALA A 219 5.92 -14.43 1.45
C ALA A 219 5.18 -15.52 2.24
N ARG A 220 4.96 -15.30 3.55
CA ARG A 220 4.16 -16.22 4.38
C ARG A 220 2.75 -16.40 3.85
N THR A 221 2.08 -15.31 3.50
CA THR A 221 0.74 -15.33 2.91
C THR A 221 0.74 -16.12 1.59
N TYR A 222 1.69 -15.84 0.69
CA TYR A 222 1.82 -16.54 -0.57
C TYR A 222 1.99 -18.06 -0.39
N PHE A 223 2.88 -18.50 0.48
CA PHE A 223 3.10 -19.94 0.75
C PHE A 223 1.89 -20.64 1.36
N THR A 224 1.02 -19.93 2.05
CA THR A 224 -0.21 -20.51 2.62
C THR A 224 -1.23 -20.85 1.54
N VAL A 225 -1.29 -20.10 0.45
CA VAL A 225 -2.33 -20.21 -0.59
C VAL A 225 -1.84 -20.84 -1.90
N SER A 226 -0.54 -20.98 -2.09
CA SER A 226 0.08 -21.56 -3.31
C SER A 226 0.37 -23.06 -3.22
N ARG A 227 -0.15 -23.73 -2.17
CA ARG A 227 0.00 -25.18 -1.93
C ARG A 227 -1.05 -25.98 -2.70
#